data_d5f06cf75f4707e8eeb3f455c1ad1ad5
#
_entry.id   d5f06cf75f4707e8eeb3f455c1ad1ad5
#
_cell.length_a   1.000
_cell.length_b   1.000
_cell.length_c   1.000
_cell.angle_alpha   90.00
_cell.angle_beta   90.00
_cell.angle_gamma   90.00
#
_symmetry.space_group_name_H-M   'P 1'
#
loop_
_entity.id
_entity.type
_entity.pdbx_description
1 polymer ?
#
loop_
_entity_poly.entity_id
_entity_poly.type
_entity_poly.pdbx_seq_one_letter_code
_entity_poly.pdbx_strand_id
1 'polypeptide(L)'
;MRFEVWESGHRGVESVEGSHHLELNSQAPGSMYQDVSVSPGDEISWSFWHRGRPGPDTVKLSLGAPGSEVDIGEYSTSTSWTQYSGAYTVPVGVTTLRVRITHVSTARFPGEGNLLDDIKIINNF
;
A
#
# COMPACT_ATOMS: atom_id res chain seq x y z
N MET A 1 -2.77 -14.74 2.23
CA MET A 1 -2.26 -13.43 2.70
C MET A 1 -2.70 -13.18 4.13
N ARG A 2 -1.88 -12.52 4.87
CA ARG A 2 -2.19 -12.15 6.24
C ARG A 2 -1.69 -10.73 6.52
N PHE A 3 -2.50 -9.93 7.20
CA PHE A 3 -2.10 -8.62 7.69
C PHE A 3 -2.60 -8.45 9.12
N GLU A 4 -1.95 -7.55 9.85
CA GLU A 4 -2.29 -7.25 11.24
C GLU A 4 -2.62 -5.77 11.36
N VAL A 5 -3.61 -5.47 12.20
CA VAL A 5 -3.94 -4.09 12.57
C VAL A 5 -3.24 -3.79 13.90
N TRP A 6 -2.37 -2.79 13.90
CA TRP A 6 -1.61 -2.40 15.09
C TRP A 6 -2.18 -1.14 15.70
N GLU A 7 -2.21 -1.11 17.03
CA GLU A 7 -2.46 0.13 17.74
C GLU A 7 -1.22 1.01 17.73
N SER A 8 -1.42 2.34 17.75
CA SER A 8 -0.33 3.29 17.84
C SER A 8 0.51 3.01 19.09
N GLY A 9 1.81 2.98 18.91
CA GLY A 9 2.77 2.67 19.97
C GLY A 9 3.10 1.19 20.10
N HIS A 10 2.40 0.29 19.41
CA HIS A 10 2.69 -1.14 19.45
C HIS A 10 4.11 -1.38 18.94
N ARG A 11 4.91 -2.10 19.73
CA ARG A 11 6.33 -2.34 19.45
C ARG A 11 7.11 -1.05 19.17
N GLY A 12 6.69 0.04 19.79
CA GLY A 12 7.35 1.34 19.68
C GLY A 12 7.04 2.09 18.39
N VAL A 13 6.07 1.67 17.60
CA VAL A 13 5.71 2.32 16.33
C VAL A 13 4.43 3.10 16.50
N GLU A 14 4.52 4.43 16.36
CA GLU A 14 3.35 5.31 16.37
C GLU A 14 2.69 5.31 15.00
N SER A 15 1.35 5.38 14.98
CA SER A 15 0.60 5.52 13.74
C SER A 15 0.75 6.93 13.18
N VAL A 16 0.68 7.07 11.86
CA VAL A 16 0.71 8.37 11.19
C VAL A 16 -0.61 9.08 11.42
N GLU A 17 -1.72 8.37 11.28
CA GLU A 17 -3.05 8.93 11.43
C GLU A 17 -3.90 8.02 12.31
N GLY A 18 -4.70 8.62 13.17
CA GLY A 18 -5.56 7.88 14.07
C GLY A 18 -4.78 7.03 15.06
N SER A 19 -5.39 5.94 15.51
CA SER A 19 -4.84 5.08 16.54
C SER A 19 -4.37 3.72 16.04
N HIS A 20 -4.45 3.45 14.73
CA HIS A 20 -4.12 2.15 14.16
C HIS A 20 -3.36 2.29 12.85
N HIS A 21 -2.58 1.27 12.52
CA HIS A 21 -1.94 1.11 11.22
C HIS A 21 -1.88 -0.39 10.87
N LEU A 22 -1.47 -0.71 9.64
CA LEU A 22 -1.47 -2.08 9.14
C LEU A 22 -0.05 -2.62 9.00
N GLU A 23 0.11 -3.92 9.27
CA GLU A 23 1.31 -4.64 8.88
C GLU A 23 0.95 -5.63 7.78
N LEU A 24 1.60 -5.50 6.62
CA LEU A 24 1.50 -6.47 5.54
C LEU A 24 2.47 -7.60 5.84
N ASN A 25 1.93 -8.74 6.23
CA ASN A 25 2.72 -9.85 6.77
C ASN A 25 3.59 -10.49 5.69
N SER A 26 4.85 -10.74 6.02
CA SER A 26 5.87 -11.24 5.12
C SER A 26 6.17 -12.73 5.26
N GLN A 27 5.45 -13.46 6.10
CA GLN A 27 5.68 -14.90 6.26
C GLN A 27 5.34 -15.68 5.01
N ALA A 28 4.43 -15.16 4.20
CA ALA A 28 4.15 -15.66 2.87
C ALA A 28 3.99 -14.46 1.95
N PRO A 29 4.43 -14.54 0.69
CA PRO A 29 4.17 -13.46 -0.25
C PRO A 29 2.69 -13.14 -0.26
N GLY A 30 2.35 -11.89 -0.06
CA GLY A 30 0.97 -11.50 0.06
C GLY A 30 0.73 -10.09 -0.42
N SER A 31 -0.54 -9.84 -0.70
CA SER A 31 -0.99 -8.52 -1.10
C SER A 31 -2.33 -8.23 -0.45
N MET A 32 -2.63 -6.96 -0.34
CA MET A 32 -3.97 -6.50 -0.02
C MET A 32 -4.46 -5.64 -1.17
N TYR A 33 -5.76 -5.64 -1.41
CA TYR A 33 -6.34 -4.82 -2.46
C TYR A 33 -7.71 -4.32 -2.08
N GLN A 34 -8.11 -3.25 -2.76
CA GLN A 34 -9.47 -2.73 -2.69
C GLN A 34 -9.90 -2.33 -4.09
N ASP A 35 -11.16 -2.62 -4.41
CA ASP A 35 -11.75 -2.25 -5.69
C ASP A 35 -12.62 -1.02 -5.51
N VAL A 36 -12.46 -0.05 -6.42
CA VAL A 36 -13.25 1.18 -6.42
C VAL A 36 -13.88 1.38 -7.78
N SER A 37 -15.11 1.93 -7.79
CA SER A 37 -15.81 2.26 -9.03
C SER A 37 -15.22 3.52 -9.63
N VAL A 38 -14.93 3.48 -10.92
CA VAL A 38 -14.34 4.60 -11.66
C VAL A 38 -14.99 4.71 -13.04
N SER A 39 -14.65 5.78 -13.76
CA SER A 39 -14.99 5.94 -15.16
C SER A 39 -13.71 6.11 -15.98
N PRO A 40 -13.70 5.61 -17.24
CA PRO A 40 -12.54 5.82 -18.12
C PRO A 40 -12.19 7.30 -18.22
N GLY A 41 -10.90 7.61 -18.11
CA GLY A 41 -10.42 9.00 -18.15
C GLY A 41 -10.35 9.70 -16.81
N ASP A 42 -10.90 9.11 -15.75
CA ASP A 42 -10.80 9.71 -14.42
C ASP A 42 -9.34 9.84 -13.98
N GLU A 43 -9.04 10.95 -13.30
CA GLU A 43 -7.75 11.18 -12.68
C GLU A 43 -7.79 10.73 -11.23
N ILE A 44 -6.93 9.79 -10.88
CA ILE A 44 -6.86 9.24 -9.54
C ILE A 44 -5.58 9.74 -8.88
N SER A 45 -5.73 10.35 -7.71
CA SER A 45 -4.59 10.64 -6.83
C SER A 45 -4.49 9.54 -5.80
N TRP A 46 -3.30 8.99 -5.64
CA TRP A 46 -3.06 7.98 -4.62
C TRP A 46 -1.96 8.43 -3.69
N SER A 47 -2.05 7.99 -2.44
CA SER A 47 -1.00 8.20 -1.45
C SER A 47 -1.07 7.14 -0.37
N PHE A 48 0.07 6.87 0.25
CA PHE A 48 0.15 6.03 1.43
C PHE A 48 1.42 6.35 2.20
N TRP A 49 1.38 6.02 3.49
CA TRP A 49 2.57 6.08 4.34
C TRP A 49 3.08 4.67 4.54
N HIS A 50 4.40 4.51 4.49
CA HIS A 50 5.07 3.23 4.59
C HIS A 50 6.33 3.35 5.43
N ARG A 51 6.63 2.31 6.19
CA ARG A 51 7.93 2.15 6.83
C ARG A 51 8.25 0.67 6.99
N GLY A 52 9.55 0.37 7.10
CA GLY A 52 10.00 -0.92 7.54
C GLY A 52 9.87 -1.02 9.06
N ARG A 53 9.83 -2.23 9.57
CA ARG A 53 9.76 -2.46 11.00
C ARG A 53 11.14 -2.56 11.62
N PRO A 54 12.05 -3.47 11.17
CA PRO A 54 13.47 -3.35 11.48
C PRO A 54 14.23 -2.60 10.38
N GLY A 55 13.64 -2.30 9.26
CA GLY A 55 14.01 -1.48 8.15
C GLY A 55 15.04 -2.02 7.23
N PRO A 56 15.36 -1.68 5.95
CA PRO A 56 14.36 -1.22 4.99
C PRO A 56 13.52 -2.37 4.47
N ASP A 57 12.25 -2.17 4.34
CA ASP A 57 11.31 -3.14 3.78
C ASP A 57 10.70 -2.56 2.49
N THR A 58 10.26 -3.42 1.58
CA THR A 58 9.81 -3.00 0.25
C THR A 58 8.41 -3.50 -0.05
N VAL A 59 7.56 -2.60 -0.55
CA VAL A 59 6.23 -2.91 -1.09
C VAL A 59 6.15 -2.48 -2.54
N LYS A 60 5.19 -3.06 -3.27
CA LYS A 60 4.88 -2.69 -4.65
C LYS A 60 3.43 -2.23 -4.73
N LEU A 61 3.21 -1.10 -5.41
CA LEU A 61 1.87 -0.61 -5.73
C LEU A 61 1.50 -0.99 -7.15
N SER A 62 0.32 -1.53 -7.35
CA SER A 62 -0.24 -1.85 -8.65
C SER A 62 -1.64 -1.28 -8.77
N LEU A 63 -1.98 -0.76 -9.94
CA LEU A 63 -3.29 -0.19 -10.24
C LEU A 63 -3.78 -0.70 -11.58
N GLY A 64 -5.08 -0.93 -11.69
CA GLY A 64 -5.68 -1.33 -12.97
C GLY A 64 -6.97 -2.09 -12.80
N ALA A 65 -7.50 -2.58 -13.91
CA ALA A 65 -8.65 -3.46 -13.87
C ALA A 65 -8.30 -4.74 -13.11
N PRO A 66 -9.26 -5.32 -12.35
CA PRO A 66 -9.00 -6.55 -11.61
C PRO A 66 -8.44 -7.65 -12.50
N GLY A 67 -7.29 -8.20 -12.14
CA GLY A 67 -6.58 -9.22 -12.92
C GLY A 67 -5.68 -8.67 -14.02
N SER A 68 -5.68 -7.36 -14.23
CA SER A 68 -4.85 -6.70 -15.27
C SER A 68 -4.15 -5.48 -14.72
N GLU A 69 -3.86 -5.46 -13.42
CA GLU A 69 -3.17 -4.35 -12.78
C GLU A 69 -1.76 -4.20 -13.36
N VAL A 70 -1.32 -2.95 -13.47
CA VAL A 70 0.05 -2.62 -13.87
C VAL A 70 0.85 -2.16 -12.66
N ASP A 71 2.12 -2.50 -12.63
CA ASP A 71 2.99 -2.08 -11.54
C ASP A 71 3.31 -0.59 -11.69
N ILE A 72 3.02 0.17 -10.63
CA ILE A 72 3.28 1.61 -10.58
C ILE A 72 4.69 1.86 -10.07
N GLY A 73 5.12 1.13 -9.05
CA GLY A 73 6.45 1.27 -8.50
C GLY A 73 6.68 0.41 -7.28
N GLU A 74 7.95 0.30 -6.90
CA GLU A 74 8.36 -0.34 -5.66
C GLU A 74 8.92 0.73 -4.73
N TYR A 75 8.59 0.60 -3.45
CA TYR A 75 8.93 1.61 -2.45
C TYR A 75 9.63 0.93 -1.27
N SER A 76 10.89 1.28 -1.08
CA SER A 76 11.70 0.77 0.03
C SER A 76 11.83 1.87 1.07
N THR A 77 11.49 1.56 2.30
CA THR A 77 11.49 2.54 3.37
C THR A 77 12.17 1.98 4.61
N SER A 78 13.04 2.76 5.20
CA SER A 78 13.73 2.43 6.44
C SER A 78 12.74 2.48 7.62
N THR A 79 13.18 2.89 8.79
CA THR A 79 12.39 2.81 10.02
C THR A 79 11.67 4.11 10.36
N SER A 80 11.52 5.02 9.40
CA SER A 80 10.76 6.26 9.55
C SER A 80 9.61 6.27 8.56
N TRP A 81 8.42 6.67 9.02
CA TRP A 81 7.27 6.82 8.14
C TRP A 81 7.60 7.77 6.98
N THR A 82 7.36 7.33 5.78
CA THR A 82 7.57 8.10 4.55
C THR A 82 6.32 8.04 3.71
N GLN A 83 5.86 9.19 3.22
CA GLN A 83 4.70 9.24 2.36
C GLN A 83 5.11 9.16 0.89
N TYR A 84 4.39 8.31 0.17
CA TYR A 84 4.52 8.20 -1.29
C TYR A 84 3.18 8.60 -1.91
N SER A 85 3.23 9.25 -3.05
CA SER A 85 2.03 9.72 -3.75
C SER A 85 2.26 9.80 -5.25
N GLY A 86 1.17 9.83 -5.99
CA GLY A 86 1.22 9.96 -7.44
C GLY A 86 -0.17 10.10 -8.03
N ALA A 87 -0.22 10.08 -9.35
CA ALA A 87 -1.45 10.19 -10.10
C ALA A 87 -1.56 9.08 -11.13
N TYR A 88 -2.79 8.69 -11.46
CA TYR A 88 -3.06 7.62 -12.40
C TYR A 88 -4.32 7.97 -13.19
N THR A 89 -4.24 7.85 -14.51
CA THR A 89 -5.39 8.08 -15.39
C THR A 89 -6.03 6.73 -15.70
N VAL A 90 -7.34 6.63 -15.45
CA VAL A 90 -8.09 5.38 -15.69
C VAL A 90 -8.16 5.10 -17.20
N PRO A 91 -7.70 3.92 -17.66
CA PRO A 91 -7.71 3.60 -19.09
C PRO A 91 -9.12 3.47 -19.67
N VAL A 92 -9.20 3.56 -20.97
CA VAL A 92 -10.45 3.32 -21.72
C VAL A 92 -10.96 1.90 -21.40
N GLY A 93 -12.25 1.81 -21.13
CA GLY A 93 -12.91 0.53 -20.86
C GLY A 93 -12.84 0.06 -19.41
N VAL A 94 -12.13 0.76 -18.54
CA VAL A 94 -12.00 0.37 -17.14
C VAL A 94 -13.05 1.09 -16.30
N THR A 95 -13.90 0.33 -15.62
CA THR A 95 -14.96 0.86 -14.75
C THR A 95 -14.80 0.39 -13.30
N THR A 96 -13.89 -0.52 -13.05
CA THR A 96 -13.48 -0.93 -11.70
C THR A 96 -11.97 -0.84 -11.64
N LEU A 97 -11.45 -0.10 -10.67
CA LEU A 97 -10.02 0.03 -10.45
C LEU A 97 -9.64 -0.78 -9.22
N ARG A 98 -8.72 -1.71 -9.39
CA ARG A 98 -8.12 -2.43 -8.27
C ARG A 98 -6.83 -1.76 -7.87
N VAL A 99 -6.77 -1.38 -6.59
CA VAL A 99 -5.57 -0.84 -5.95
C VAL A 99 -4.97 -1.97 -5.13
N ARG A 100 -3.77 -2.41 -5.47
CA ARG A 100 -3.12 -3.53 -4.79
C ARG A 100 -1.77 -3.09 -4.25
N ILE A 101 -1.49 -3.45 -3.01
CA ILE A 101 -0.17 -3.27 -2.39
C ILE A 101 0.36 -4.66 -2.06
N THR A 102 1.52 -4.99 -2.59
CA THR A 102 2.11 -6.32 -2.50
C THR A 102 3.41 -6.25 -1.71
N HIS A 103 3.58 -7.19 -0.79
CA HIS A 103 4.87 -7.40 -0.13
C HIS A 103 5.91 -7.83 -1.15
N VAL A 104 7.08 -7.20 -1.12
CA VAL A 104 8.22 -7.57 -1.97
C VAL A 104 9.32 -8.19 -1.13
N SER A 105 9.78 -7.49 -0.11
CA SER A 105 10.86 -8.00 0.76
C SER A 105 10.87 -7.30 2.11
N THR A 106 11.52 -7.95 3.07
CA THR A 106 11.81 -7.36 4.37
C THR A 106 13.31 -7.46 4.64
N ALA A 107 13.81 -6.55 5.50
CA ALA A 107 15.23 -6.47 5.79
C ALA A 107 15.74 -7.64 6.62
N ARG A 108 14.89 -8.28 7.41
CA ARG A 108 15.32 -9.30 8.37
C ARG A 108 14.50 -10.57 8.25
N PHE A 109 13.54 -10.77 9.12
CA PHE A 109 12.84 -12.04 9.25
C PHE A 109 11.51 -12.03 8.54
N PRO A 110 11.09 -13.16 7.93
CA PRO A 110 9.71 -13.36 7.57
C PRO A 110 8.81 -13.11 8.79
N GLY A 111 7.68 -12.45 8.59
CA GLY A 111 6.78 -12.10 9.68
C GLY A 111 7.01 -10.71 10.26
N GLU A 112 8.14 -10.07 9.97
CA GLU A 112 8.40 -8.68 10.32
C GLU A 112 8.21 -7.83 9.07
N GLY A 113 6.98 -7.56 8.72
CA GLY A 113 6.64 -7.01 7.43
C GLY A 113 6.42 -5.51 7.41
N ASN A 114 6.17 -5.06 6.20
CA ASN A 114 5.90 -3.69 5.83
C ASN A 114 4.74 -3.09 6.62
N LEU A 115 4.93 -1.91 7.17
CA LEU A 115 3.88 -1.17 7.89
C LEU A 115 3.31 -0.09 6.98
N LEU A 116 2.00 0.02 6.97
CA LEU A 116 1.24 0.91 6.10
C LEU A 116 0.22 1.70 6.92
N ASP A 117 0.00 2.96 6.54
CA ASP A 117 -0.99 3.80 7.17
C ASP A 117 -1.51 4.86 6.19
N ASP A 118 -2.69 5.38 6.48
CA ASP A 118 -3.31 6.51 5.77
C ASP A 118 -3.28 6.32 4.25
N ILE A 119 -3.81 5.19 3.79
CA ILE A 119 -3.91 4.88 2.37
C ILE A 119 -5.11 5.64 1.80
N LYS A 120 -4.86 6.50 0.80
CA LYS A 120 -5.88 7.33 0.18
C LYS A 120 -5.93 7.11 -1.32
N ILE A 121 -7.13 6.97 -1.83
CA ILE A 121 -7.41 6.92 -3.26
C ILE A 121 -8.49 7.96 -3.53
N ILE A 122 -8.14 9.00 -4.26
CA ILE A 122 -9.03 10.15 -4.49
C ILE A 122 -9.28 10.30 -5.98
N ASN A 123 -10.56 10.35 -6.35
CA ASN A 123 -10.95 10.59 -7.73
C ASN A 123 -11.12 12.11 -7.94
N ASN A 124 -10.34 12.67 -8.86
CA ASN A 124 -10.28 14.12 -9.12
C ASN A 124 -10.99 14.49 -10.42
N PHE A 125 -12.04 13.78 -10.79
CA PHE A 125 -12.77 14.12 -12.02
C PHE A 125 -13.49 15.46 -11.97
#